data_efc4984463e3fe1d1baa235220121bef
#
_entry.id   efc4984463e3fe1d1baa235220121bef
#
_cell.length_a   1.000
_cell.length_b   1.000
_cell.length_c   1.000
_cell.angle_alpha   90.00
_cell.angle_beta   90.00
_cell.angle_gamma   90.00
#
_symmetry.space_group_name_H-M   'P 1'
#
loop_
_entity.id
_entity.type
_entity.pdbx_description
1 polymer ?
#
loop_
_entity_poly.entity_id
_entity_poly.type
_entity_poly.pdbx_seq_one_letter_code
_entity_poly.pdbx_strand_id
1 'polypeptide(L)'
;MPRDIHTVTIPDISTFTKTLRASLHGQKTVPSHAKMLSLVAKAAGYANYQHLKATTPTEKQPRPNKRFDRALRAFDAGGVMTRWPKQTHVQGLCLWVFWARLPAKTDMTESDVNAILKAGHSFGDHALLRRSLIDHRLVTRTKDGKTYRRIEQAPPPDAAVLIAQVQRPS
;
A
#
# COMPACT_ATOMS: atom_id res chain seq x y z
N MET A 1 10.61 16.98 -0.86
CA MET A 1 9.36 17.21 -1.60
C MET A 1 9.03 15.92 -2.33
N PRO A 2 7.85 15.30 -2.16
CA PRO A 2 7.46 14.14 -2.96
C PRO A 2 7.35 14.56 -4.42
N ARG A 3 7.93 13.77 -5.34
CA ARG A 3 7.82 14.00 -6.77
C ARG A 3 6.49 13.42 -7.26
N ASP A 4 5.65 14.27 -7.86
CA ASP A 4 4.45 13.78 -8.56
C ASP A 4 4.93 13.09 -9.85
N ILE A 5 4.55 11.83 -10.04
CA ILE A 5 4.84 11.09 -11.27
C ILE A 5 3.63 11.18 -12.18
N HIS A 6 3.86 11.63 -13.40
CA HIS A 6 2.86 11.71 -14.46
C HIS A 6 3.26 10.77 -15.58
N THR A 7 2.42 9.80 -15.90
CA THR A 7 2.62 8.91 -17.05
C THR A 7 2.14 9.64 -18.30
N VAL A 8 3.00 9.76 -19.31
CA VAL A 8 2.68 10.39 -20.59
C VAL A 8 2.79 9.36 -21.69
N THR A 9 1.71 9.18 -22.44
CA THR A 9 1.72 8.34 -23.65
C THR A 9 2.10 9.21 -24.85
N ILE A 10 3.13 8.82 -25.59
CA ILE A 10 3.56 9.50 -26.80
C ILE A 10 3.10 8.66 -27.99
N PRO A 11 2.03 9.08 -28.72
CA PRO A 11 1.46 8.31 -29.82
C PRO A 11 2.43 8.18 -31.00
N ASP A 12 3.21 9.23 -31.26
CA ASP A 12 4.20 9.27 -32.36
C ASP A 12 5.53 9.84 -31.85
N ILE A 13 6.48 8.95 -31.62
CA ILE A 13 7.81 9.30 -31.10
C ILE A 13 8.61 10.14 -32.14
N SER A 14 8.34 9.97 -33.44
CA SER A 14 9.02 10.72 -34.49
C SER A 14 8.61 12.20 -34.49
N THR A 15 7.31 12.46 -34.44
CA THR A 15 6.76 13.83 -34.34
C THR A 15 7.16 14.48 -33.03
N PHE A 16 7.09 13.76 -31.90
CA PHE A 16 7.57 14.22 -30.59
C PHE A 16 9.03 14.69 -30.67
N THR A 17 9.91 13.86 -31.21
CA THR A 17 11.35 14.15 -31.29
C THR A 17 11.62 15.35 -32.19
N LYS A 18 10.95 15.46 -33.38
CA LYS A 18 11.07 16.62 -34.27
C LYS A 18 10.67 17.92 -33.59
N THR A 19 9.52 17.91 -32.90
CA THR A 19 8.99 19.09 -32.19
C THR A 19 9.92 19.50 -31.06
N LEU A 20 10.39 18.56 -30.26
CA LEU A 20 11.32 18.82 -29.16
C LEU A 20 12.65 19.39 -29.66
N ARG A 21 13.22 18.77 -30.70
CA ARG A 21 14.45 19.23 -31.36
C ARG A 21 14.31 20.64 -31.90
N ALA A 22 13.23 20.96 -32.64
CA ALA A 22 12.96 22.29 -33.17
C ALA A 22 12.85 23.34 -32.01
N SER A 23 12.23 22.97 -30.92
CA SER A 23 12.10 23.85 -29.75
C SER A 23 13.42 24.10 -29.02
N LEU A 24 14.38 23.20 -29.11
CA LEU A 24 15.73 23.33 -28.54
C LEU A 24 16.68 24.08 -29.45
N HIS A 25 16.54 23.98 -30.79
CA HIS A 25 17.44 24.55 -31.76
C HIS A 25 17.53 26.10 -31.73
N GLY A 26 16.50 26.78 -31.19
CA GLY A 26 16.48 28.24 -31.01
C GLY A 26 17.02 28.72 -29.66
N GLN A 27 17.51 27.84 -28.82
CA GLN A 27 17.98 28.20 -27.45
C GLN A 27 19.50 28.39 -27.48
N LYS A 28 19.96 29.59 -27.07
CA LYS A 28 21.41 29.91 -26.96
C LYS A 28 22.05 29.27 -25.70
N THR A 29 21.27 28.83 -24.75
CA THR A 29 21.69 28.22 -23.49
C THR A 29 20.81 27.03 -23.13
N VAL A 30 21.32 26.13 -22.30
CA VAL A 30 20.54 25.00 -21.82
C VAL A 30 19.31 25.50 -21.06
N PRO A 31 18.07 25.08 -21.44
CA PRO A 31 16.86 25.53 -20.78
C PRO A 31 16.84 25.15 -19.30
N SER A 32 16.28 26.01 -18.45
CA SER A 32 16.02 25.67 -17.05
C SER A 32 15.10 24.43 -16.96
N HIS A 33 15.13 23.74 -15.81
CA HIS A 33 14.29 22.54 -15.60
C HIS A 33 12.79 22.82 -15.86
N ALA A 34 12.27 23.94 -15.36
CA ALA A 34 10.87 24.35 -15.58
C ALA A 34 10.57 24.59 -17.07
N LYS A 35 11.49 25.21 -17.80
CA LYS A 35 11.36 25.44 -19.23
C LYS A 35 11.41 24.14 -20.02
N MET A 36 12.30 23.20 -19.62
CA MET A 36 12.40 21.88 -20.24
C MET A 36 11.11 21.09 -20.06
N LEU A 37 10.51 21.09 -18.87
CA LEU A 37 9.21 20.44 -18.61
C LEU A 37 8.12 20.98 -19.54
N SER A 38 8.08 22.30 -19.77
CA SER A 38 7.13 22.92 -20.70
C SER A 38 7.37 22.54 -22.15
N LEU A 39 8.63 22.41 -22.58
CA LEU A 39 8.99 21.99 -23.94
C LEU A 39 8.61 20.51 -24.18
N VAL A 40 8.89 19.64 -23.22
CA VAL A 40 8.50 18.23 -23.26
C VAL A 40 6.98 18.08 -23.31
N ALA A 41 6.24 18.82 -22.47
CA ALA A 41 4.78 18.80 -22.48
C ALA A 41 4.21 19.25 -23.84
N LYS A 42 4.75 20.31 -24.44
CA LYS A 42 4.34 20.78 -25.78
C LYS A 42 4.64 19.73 -26.86
N ALA A 43 5.81 19.13 -26.84
CA ALA A 43 6.18 18.09 -27.80
C ALA A 43 5.27 16.84 -27.67
N ALA A 44 4.76 16.56 -26.47
CA ALA A 44 3.80 15.49 -26.21
C ALA A 44 2.34 15.88 -26.53
N GLY A 45 2.07 17.07 -27.09
CA GLY A 45 0.75 17.50 -27.52
C GLY A 45 -0.07 18.28 -26.49
N TYR A 46 0.53 18.66 -25.36
CA TYR A 46 -0.13 19.47 -24.33
C TYR A 46 0.20 20.96 -24.50
N ALA A 47 -0.71 21.86 -24.12
CA ALA A 47 -0.47 23.30 -24.22
C ALA A 47 0.73 23.78 -23.37
N ASN A 48 0.92 23.21 -22.19
CA ASN A 48 2.03 23.46 -21.27
C ASN A 48 2.08 22.35 -20.20
N TYR A 49 3.08 22.44 -19.30
CA TYR A 49 3.25 21.45 -18.23
C TYR A 49 2.08 21.42 -17.23
N GLN A 50 1.41 22.57 -16.97
CA GLN A 50 0.22 22.58 -16.08
C GLN A 50 -0.98 21.88 -16.73
N HIS A 51 -1.17 22.05 -18.04
CA HIS A 51 -2.20 21.35 -18.80
C HIS A 51 -1.93 19.84 -18.82
N LEU A 52 -0.68 19.41 -19.01
CA LEU A 52 -0.27 18.01 -18.85
C LEU A 52 -0.64 17.48 -17.47
N LYS A 53 -0.28 18.19 -16.38
CA LYS A 53 -0.63 17.80 -15.01
C LYS A 53 -2.14 17.68 -14.79
N ALA A 54 -2.92 18.57 -15.36
CA ALA A 54 -4.38 18.58 -15.19
C ALA A 54 -5.06 17.44 -15.99
N THR A 55 -4.51 17.08 -17.15
CA THR A 55 -5.13 16.11 -18.07
C THR A 55 -4.65 14.69 -17.83
N THR A 56 -3.44 14.51 -17.32
CA THR A 56 -2.88 13.20 -17.05
C THR A 56 -3.37 12.74 -15.67
N PRO A 57 -4.02 11.55 -15.55
CA PRO A 57 -4.32 10.99 -14.25
C PRO A 57 -3.01 10.90 -13.46
N THR A 58 -2.94 11.62 -12.37
CA THR A 58 -1.82 11.45 -11.44
C THR A 58 -1.98 10.06 -10.84
N GLU A 59 -1.20 9.10 -11.31
CA GLU A 59 -0.94 7.92 -10.48
C GLU A 59 -0.32 8.45 -9.20
N LYS A 60 -1.15 8.67 -8.21
CA LYS A 60 -0.66 8.85 -6.85
C LYS A 60 0.06 7.57 -6.52
N GLN A 61 1.38 7.54 -6.76
CA GLN A 61 2.18 6.56 -6.03
C GLN A 61 1.76 6.72 -4.56
N PRO A 62 1.34 5.63 -3.91
CA PRO A 62 0.99 5.71 -2.51
C PRO A 62 2.21 6.37 -1.85
N ARG A 63 2.02 7.58 -1.32
CA ARG A 63 3.05 8.25 -0.53
C ARG A 63 3.52 7.22 0.46
N PRO A 64 4.84 7.09 0.73
CA PRO A 64 5.28 6.20 1.78
C PRO A 64 4.41 6.50 2.99
N ASN A 65 3.42 5.64 3.20
CA ASN A 65 2.43 5.84 4.23
C ASN A 65 3.16 5.47 5.51
N LYS A 66 3.58 6.46 6.30
CA LYS A 66 4.29 6.25 7.58
C LYS A 66 3.60 5.19 8.45
N ARG A 67 2.27 5.06 8.30
CA ARG A 67 1.46 4.01 8.91
C ARG A 67 1.82 2.64 8.35
N PHE A 68 1.89 2.51 7.02
CA PHE A 68 2.23 1.28 6.32
C PHE A 68 3.66 0.83 6.66
N ASP A 69 4.64 1.74 6.56
CA ASP A 69 6.04 1.44 6.89
C ASP A 69 6.20 0.99 8.35
N ARG A 70 5.43 1.60 9.28
CA ARG A 70 5.42 1.18 10.69
C ARG A 70 4.79 -0.19 10.88
N ALA A 71 3.73 -0.50 10.16
CA ALA A 71 3.10 -1.81 10.19
C ALA A 71 4.04 -2.88 9.63
N LEU A 72 4.66 -2.63 8.47
CA LEU A 72 5.60 -3.56 7.85
C LEU A 72 6.81 -3.86 8.78
N ARG A 73 7.38 -2.84 9.43
CA ARG A 73 8.48 -3.02 10.40
C ARG A 73 8.10 -3.77 11.69
N ALA A 74 6.83 -4.04 11.91
CA ALA A 74 6.39 -4.88 13.02
C ALA A 74 6.54 -6.37 12.73
N PHE A 75 6.78 -6.75 11.47
CA PHE A 75 7.00 -8.11 11.01
C PHE A 75 8.46 -8.33 10.62
N ASP A 76 8.96 -9.53 10.82
CA ASP A 76 10.26 -9.97 10.33
C ASP A 76 10.18 -10.51 8.89
N ALA A 77 11.31 -10.96 8.34
CA ALA A 77 11.39 -11.53 7.00
C ALA A 77 10.57 -12.82 6.82
N GLY A 78 10.33 -13.56 7.90
CA GLY A 78 9.47 -14.75 7.93
C GLY A 78 7.98 -14.42 8.07
N GLY A 79 7.62 -13.15 8.14
CA GLY A 79 6.24 -12.71 8.33
C GLY A 79 5.72 -12.88 9.77
N VAL A 80 6.59 -13.10 10.74
CA VAL A 80 6.23 -13.19 12.16
C VAL A 80 6.23 -11.81 12.78
N MET A 81 5.16 -11.46 13.47
CA MET A 81 5.06 -10.16 14.14
C MET A 81 5.92 -10.14 15.40
N THR A 82 6.97 -9.30 15.42
CA THR A 82 7.96 -9.27 16.50
C THR A 82 7.60 -8.31 17.65
N ARG A 83 6.70 -7.37 17.40
CA ARG A 83 6.28 -6.37 18.39
C ARG A 83 4.87 -5.84 18.12
N TRP A 84 4.14 -5.52 19.19
CA TRP A 84 2.84 -4.84 19.07
C TRP A 84 3.05 -3.32 18.89
N PRO A 85 2.52 -2.70 17.82
CA PRO A 85 2.64 -1.26 17.59
C PRO A 85 1.93 -0.45 18.69
N LYS A 86 2.50 0.72 19.03
CA LYS A 86 1.87 1.62 20.02
C LYS A 86 0.63 2.34 19.49
N GLN A 87 0.57 2.61 18.17
CA GLN A 87 -0.49 3.39 17.56
C GLN A 87 -1.64 2.48 17.10
N THR A 88 -2.86 2.76 17.58
CA THR A 88 -4.07 1.97 17.27
C THR A 88 -4.33 1.82 15.78
N HIS A 89 -4.11 2.89 14.98
CA HIS A 89 -4.31 2.83 13.55
C HIS A 89 -3.27 1.93 12.82
N VAL A 90 -2.08 1.73 13.40
CA VAL A 90 -1.08 0.78 12.90
C VAL A 90 -1.45 -0.65 13.33
N GLN A 91 -1.94 -0.81 14.57
CA GLN A 91 -2.43 -2.10 15.08
C GLN A 91 -3.53 -2.65 14.16
N GLY A 92 -4.53 -1.83 13.85
CA GLY A 92 -5.62 -2.21 12.94
C GLY A 92 -5.13 -2.68 11.57
N LEU A 93 -4.05 -2.08 11.04
CA LEU A 93 -3.46 -2.54 9.78
C LEU A 93 -2.76 -3.89 9.93
N CYS A 94 -2.02 -4.11 11.01
CA CYS A 94 -1.34 -5.37 11.27
C CYS A 94 -2.31 -6.53 11.50
N LEU A 95 -3.48 -6.27 12.11
CA LEU A 95 -4.50 -7.29 12.37
C LEU A 95 -5.04 -7.94 11.08
N TRP A 96 -5.03 -7.24 9.94
CA TRP A 96 -5.43 -7.79 8.66
C TRP A 96 -4.53 -8.94 8.20
N VAL A 97 -3.25 -8.94 8.59
CA VAL A 97 -2.34 -10.06 8.30
C VAL A 97 -2.78 -11.31 9.05
N PHE A 98 -3.16 -11.18 10.32
CA PHE A 98 -3.72 -12.29 11.10
C PHE A 98 -5.08 -12.74 10.57
N TRP A 99 -5.96 -11.80 10.21
CA TRP A 99 -7.24 -12.10 9.58
C TRP A 99 -7.06 -12.94 8.31
N ALA A 100 -6.08 -12.63 7.47
CA ALA A 100 -5.81 -13.37 6.24
C ALA A 100 -5.29 -14.80 6.48
N ARG A 101 -4.73 -15.08 7.66
CA ARG A 101 -4.25 -16.41 8.07
C ARG A 101 -5.35 -17.29 8.64
N LEU A 102 -6.45 -16.70 9.10
CA LEU A 102 -7.59 -17.44 9.61
C LEU A 102 -8.36 -18.09 8.46
N PRO A 103 -8.80 -19.36 8.59
CA PRO A 103 -9.58 -20.03 7.55
C PRO A 103 -10.90 -19.30 7.28
N ALA A 104 -11.23 -19.18 5.99
CA ALA A 104 -12.44 -18.52 5.55
C ALA A 104 -13.69 -19.36 5.85
N LYS A 105 -14.77 -18.71 6.29
CA LYS A 105 -16.09 -19.35 6.45
C LYS A 105 -16.11 -20.59 7.36
N THR A 106 -15.10 -20.77 8.20
CA THR A 106 -14.92 -21.94 9.06
C THR A 106 -15.11 -21.54 10.52
N ASP A 107 -15.82 -22.38 11.27
CA ASP A 107 -15.92 -22.27 12.72
C ASP A 107 -14.64 -22.82 13.35
N MET A 108 -14.10 -22.07 14.30
CA MET A 108 -12.85 -22.39 14.99
C MET A 108 -13.11 -22.41 16.49
N THR A 109 -12.39 -23.27 17.20
CA THR A 109 -12.32 -23.18 18.66
C THR A 109 -11.34 -22.08 19.08
N GLU A 110 -11.37 -21.70 20.37
CA GLU A 110 -10.36 -20.78 20.91
C GLU A 110 -8.93 -21.33 20.74
N SER A 111 -8.77 -22.65 20.88
CA SER A 111 -7.47 -23.32 20.69
C SER A 111 -6.95 -23.16 19.25
N ASP A 112 -7.81 -23.33 18.26
CA ASP A 112 -7.44 -23.18 16.84
C ASP A 112 -6.99 -21.75 16.55
N VAL A 113 -7.75 -20.75 16.99
CA VAL A 113 -7.38 -19.35 16.84
C VAL A 113 -6.06 -19.06 17.55
N ASN A 114 -5.89 -19.53 18.79
CA ASN A 114 -4.65 -19.35 19.54
C ASN A 114 -3.43 -19.98 18.85
N ALA A 115 -3.59 -21.16 18.24
CA ALA A 115 -2.51 -21.80 17.51
C ALA A 115 -2.02 -20.95 16.34
N ILE A 116 -2.95 -20.41 15.53
CA ILE A 116 -2.64 -19.52 14.40
C ILE A 116 -1.98 -18.22 14.88
N LEU A 117 -2.52 -17.63 15.94
CA LEU A 117 -1.97 -16.39 16.48
C LEU A 117 -0.57 -16.60 17.06
N LYS A 118 -0.33 -17.67 17.82
CA LYS A 118 0.98 -18.02 18.38
C LYS A 118 2.04 -18.24 17.29
N ALA A 119 1.69 -18.90 16.20
CA ALA A 119 2.57 -19.09 15.07
C ALA A 119 2.89 -17.77 14.34
N GLY A 120 2.01 -16.78 14.44
CA GLY A 120 2.13 -15.51 13.72
C GLY A 120 2.85 -14.38 14.46
N HIS A 121 3.25 -14.55 15.73
CA HIS A 121 3.94 -13.53 16.50
C HIS A 121 4.93 -14.10 17.52
N SER A 122 5.91 -13.28 17.94
CA SER A 122 6.96 -13.67 18.88
C SER A 122 6.95 -12.88 20.20
N PHE A 123 6.06 -11.89 20.36
CA PHE A 123 6.01 -11.05 21.58
C PHE A 123 5.17 -11.65 22.72
N GLY A 124 4.61 -12.87 22.57
CA GLY A 124 4.07 -13.69 23.66
C GLY A 124 2.61 -13.42 24.04
N ASP A 125 1.91 -12.41 23.52
CA ASP A 125 0.53 -12.06 23.89
C ASP A 125 -0.49 -12.34 22.78
N HIS A 126 -0.79 -13.64 22.57
CA HIS A 126 -1.85 -14.05 21.62
C HIS A 126 -3.25 -13.66 22.10
N ALA A 127 -3.47 -13.49 23.42
CA ALA A 127 -4.76 -13.08 23.97
C ALA A 127 -5.08 -11.61 23.61
N LEU A 128 -4.06 -10.74 23.57
CA LEU A 128 -4.19 -9.37 23.08
C LEU A 128 -4.59 -9.36 21.60
N LEU A 129 -3.93 -10.16 20.75
CA LEU A 129 -4.26 -10.26 19.32
C LEU A 129 -5.69 -10.75 19.11
N ARG A 130 -6.11 -11.78 19.85
CA ARG A 130 -7.47 -12.34 19.75
C ARG A 130 -8.54 -11.31 20.11
N ARG A 131 -8.37 -10.59 21.23
CA ARG A 131 -9.28 -9.50 21.62
C ARG A 131 -9.31 -8.41 20.57
N SER A 132 -8.15 -7.96 20.11
CA SER A 132 -8.05 -6.91 19.10
C SER A 132 -8.71 -7.27 17.77
N LEU A 133 -8.66 -8.54 17.34
CA LEU A 133 -9.38 -9.01 16.16
C LEU A 133 -10.91 -8.90 16.32
N ILE A 134 -11.44 -9.16 17.51
CA ILE A 134 -12.86 -9.01 17.82
C ILE A 134 -13.24 -7.52 17.86
N ASP A 135 -12.47 -6.69 18.56
CA ASP A 135 -12.70 -5.25 18.71
C ASP A 135 -12.69 -4.53 17.35
N HIS A 136 -11.84 -4.98 16.42
CA HIS A 136 -11.77 -4.46 15.05
C HIS A 136 -12.77 -5.12 14.08
N ARG A 137 -13.68 -5.95 14.59
CA ARG A 137 -14.70 -6.66 13.78
C ARG A 137 -14.11 -7.49 12.63
N LEU A 138 -12.97 -8.11 12.88
CA LEU A 138 -12.32 -9.03 11.95
C LEU A 138 -12.68 -10.49 12.25
N VAL A 139 -13.06 -10.75 13.50
CA VAL A 139 -13.50 -12.05 13.99
C VAL A 139 -14.73 -11.86 14.88
N THR A 140 -15.68 -12.74 14.77
CA THR A 140 -16.81 -12.85 15.70
C THR A 140 -16.59 -14.00 16.67
N ARG A 141 -17.22 -13.93 17.85
CA ARG A 141 -17.24 -14.98 18.88
C ARG A 141 -18.64 -15.17 19.39
N THR A 142 -19.04 -16.42 19.63
CA THR A 142 -20.32 -16.74 20.28
C THR A 142 -20.35 -16.25 21.73
N LYS A 143 -21.56 -16.04 22.28
CA LYS A 143 -21.74 -15.54 23.67
C LYS A 143 -21.11 -16.45 24.71
N ASP A 144 -21.12 -17.77 24.48
CA ASP A 144 -20.49 -18.77 25.33
C ASP A 144 -18.97 -18.84 25.18
N GLY A 145 -18.42 -18.09 24.23
CA GLY A 145 -16.98 -18.01 24.01
C GLY A 145 -16.34 -19.21 23.33
N LYS A 146 -17.11 -20.21 22.92
CA LYS A 146 -16.58 -21.48 22.42
C LYS A 146 -16.22 -21.46 20.93
N THR A 147 -16.96 -20.66 20.14
CA THR A 147 -16.81 -20.66 18.68
C THR A 147 -16.39 -19.28 18.19
N TYR A 148 -15.40 -19.27 17.33
CA TYR A 148 -14.86 -18.10 16.65
C TYR A 148 -15.05 -18.28 15.14
N ARG A 149 -15.33 -17.18 14.43
CA ARG A 149 -15.46 -17.19 12.97
C ARG A 149 -14.88 -15.90 12.41
N ARG A 150 -14.12 -16.02 11.32
CA ARG A 150 -13.64 -14.88 10.57
C ARG A 150 -14.82 -14.13 9.93
N ILE A 151 -14.85 -12.82 10.06
CA ILE A 151 -15.82 -11.97 9.37
C ILE A 151 -15.30 -11.73 7.95
N GLU A 152 -16.03 -12.20 6.94
CA GLU A 152 -15.64 -12.05 5.55
C GLU A 152 -15.90 -10.62 5.07
N GLN A 153 -14.84 -9.94 4.69
CA GLN A 153 -14.87 -8.58 4.20
C GLN A 153 -13.62 -8.29 3.36
N ALA A 154 -13.71 -7.33 2.44
CA ALA A 154 -12.56 -6.93 1.64
C ALA A 154 -11.56 -6.13 2.47
N PRO A 155 -10.27 -6.50 2.50
CA PRO A 155 -9.26 -5.70 3.18
C PRO A 155 -9.11 -4.33 2.48
N PRO A 156 -8.89 -3.24 3.24
CA PRO A 156 -8.51 -1.96 2.66
C PRO A 156 -7.25 -2.07 1.78
N PRO A 157 -7.05 -1.18 0.79
CA PRO A 157 -5.92 -1.27 -0.14
C PRO A 157 -4.55 -1.39 0.56
N ASP A 158 -4.29 -0.60 1.61
CA ASP A 158 -3.05 -0.69 2.40
C ASP A 158 -2.88 -2.06 3.07
N ALA A 159 -3.98 -2.63 3.57
CA ALA A 159 -3.97 -3.94 4.22
C ALA A 159 -3.73 -5.07 3.20
N ALA A 160 -4.33 -5.00 2.01
CA ALA A 160 -4.10 -5.97 0.94
C ALA A 160 -2.62 -5.99 0.52
N VAL A 161 -2.00 -4.82 0.38
CA VAL A 161 -0.56 -4.71 0.07
C VAL A 161 0.29 -5.26 1.21
N LEU A 162 -0.04 -4.95 2.48
CA LEU A 162 0.69 -5.47 3.63
C LEU A 162 0.61 -6.99 3.72
N ILE A 163 -0.58 -7.59 3.54
CA ILE A 163 -0.77 -9.04 3.50
C ILE A 163 0.12 -9.67 2.44
N ALA A 164 0.09 -9.12 1.21
CA ALA A 164 0.89 -9.63 0.10
C ALA A 164 2.40 -9.54 0.36
N GLN A 165 2.89 -8.50 1.03
CA GLN A 165 4.31 -8.34 1.35
C GLN A 165 4.76 -9.26 2.49
N VAL A 166 3.94 -9.39 3.54
CA VAL A 166 4.27 -10.20 4.73
C VAL A 166 4.15 -11.71 4.45
N GLN A 167 3.30 -12.12 3.52
CA GLN A 167 3.08 -13.54 3.18
C GLN A 167 3.97 -14.04 2.03
N ARG A 168 4.77 -13.18 1.39
CA ARG A 168 5.74 -13.63 0.40
C ARG A 168 6.83 -14.45 1.10
N PRO A 169 7.03 -15.73 0.72
CA PRO A 169 8.24 -16.46 1.15
C PRO A 169 9.46 -15.76 0.55
N SER A 170 10.45 -15.50 1.39
CA SER A 170 11.78 -15.06 0.96
C SER A 170 12.51 -16.19 0.23
#